data_b9a5a779d218b09bceb159e97e989c3b
#
_entry.id   b9a5a779d218b09bceb159e97e989c3b
#
_cell.length_a   1.000
_cell.length_b   1.000
_cell.length_c   1.000
_cell.angle_alpha   90.00
_cell.angle_beta   90.00
_cell.angle_gamma   90.00
#
_symmetry.space_group_name_H-M   'P 1'
#
loop_
_entity.id
_entity.type
_entity.pdbx_description
1 polymer ?
#
loop_
_entity_poly.entity_id
_entity_poly.type
_entity_poly.pdbx_seq_one_letter_code
_entity_poly.pdbx_strand_id
1 'polypeptide(L)'
;SYDNQNMLIIDRGREIEERSVILIENGIYKGYGFYNLNYQINNPEILKSIINPMQGSRDVQHIIQNYLRRNKVLKIVNLSANTVN
;
A
#
# COMPACT_ATOMS: atom_id res chain seq x y z
N SER A 1 -11.96 -7.36 -8.71
CA SER A 1 -11.50 -8.13 -7.57
C SER A 1 -10.02 -7.84 -7.30
N TYR A 2 -9.66 -7.76 -6.05
CA TYR A 2 -8.27 -7.55 -5.64
C TYR A 2 -7.61 -8.85 -5.22
N ASP A 3 -8.26 -9.97 -5.43
CA ASP A 3 -7.70 -11.27 -5.10
C ASP A 3 -6.40 -11.49 -5.88
N ASN A 4 -5.38 -11.95 -5.19
CA ASN A 4 -4.06 -12.25 -5.76
C ASN A 4 -3.31 -11.03 -6.27
N GLN A 5 -3.76 -9.83 -5.95
CA GLN A 5 -3.03 -8.64 -6.33
C GLN A 5 -1.99 -8.28 -5.29
N ASN A 6 -0.89 -7.77 -5.80
CA ASN A 6 0.20 -7.27 -4.96
C ASN A 6 0.40 -5.81 -5.32
N MET A 7 0.25 -4.92 -4.35
CA MET A 7 0.31 -3.50 -4.64
C MET A 7 0.68 -2.69 -3.42
N LEU A 8 1.22 -1.51 -3.69
CA LEU A 8 1.35 -0.46 -2.70
C LEU A 8 0.35 0.62 -3.05
N ILE A 9 -0.41 1.06 -2.05
CA ILE A 9 -1.37 2.15 -2.22
C ILE A 9 -0.78 3.36 -1.54
N ILE A 10 -0.47 4.38 -2.34
CA ILE A 10 0.17 5.60 -1.84
C ILE A 10 -0.88 6.70 -1.82
N ASP A 11 -0.98 7.36 -0.68
CA ASP A 11 -1.93 8.43 -0.52
C ASP A 11 -1.34 9.51 0.39
N ARG A 12 -2.13 10.49 0.69
CA ARG A 12 -1.72 11.57 1.58
C ARG A 12 -1.42 11.02 2.96
N GLY A 13 -0.37 11.59 3.57
CA GLY A 13 -0.04 11.26 4.94
C GLY A 13 -0.72 12.21 5.91
N ARG A 14 -0.14 12.31 7.10
CA ARG A 14 -0.69 13.12 8.17
C ARG A 14 -0.37 14.61 8.00
N GLU A 15 0.69 14.90 7.21
CA GLU A 15 1.13 16.26 6.94
C GLU A 15 1.38 16.43 5.46
N ILE A 16 1.53 17.68 5.03
CA ILE A 16 1.64 18.02 3.62
C ILE A 16 2.80 17.27 2.93
N GLU A 17 3.93 17.18 3.62
CA GLU A 17 5.13 16.58 3.03
C GLU A 17 5.21 15.08 3.28
N GLU A 18 4.15 14.49 3.79
CA GLU A 18 4.16 13.08 4.14
C GLU A 18 3.22 12.31 3.23
N ARG A 19 3.60 11.06 2.98
CA ARG A 19 2.74 10.12 2.28
C ARG A 19 2.50 8.91 3.15
N SER A 20 1.33 8.35 3.03
CA SER A 20 1.01 7.05 3.60
C SER A 20 1.21 5.99 2.52
N VAL A 21 1.54 4.79 2.96
CA VAL A 21 1.66 3.66 2.06
C VAL A 21 1.05 2.44 2.73
N ILE A 22 0.22 1.74 1.97
CA ILE A 22 -0.44 0.51 2.42
C ILE A 22 0.06 -0.62 1.54
N LEU A 23 0.42 -1.74 2.15
CA LEU A 23 0.87 -2.93 1.42
C LEU A 23 -0.25 -3.95 1.36
N ILE A 24 -0.54 -4.38 0.14
CA ILE A 24 -1.44 -5.49 -0.13
C ILE A 24 -0.64 -6.58 -0.81
N GLU A 25 -0.66 -7.79 -0.27
CA GLU A 25 -0.02 -8.95 -0.91
C GLU A 25 -1.04 -10.07 -1.04
N ASN A 26 -1.16 -10.58 -2.25
CA ASN A 26 -2.14 -11.61 -2.58
C ASN A 26 -3.55 -11.21 -2.18
N GLY A 27 -3.86 -9.94 -2.35
CA GLY A 27 -5.16 -9.41 -1.99
C GLY A 27 -5.36 -9.19 -0.50
N ILE A 28 -4.32 -9.37 0.30
CA ILE A 28 -4.42 -9.30 1.75
C ILE A 28 -3.66 -8.08 2.27
N TYR A 29 -4.32 -7.32 3.14
CA TYR A 29 -3.69 -6.20 3.82
C TYR A 29 -2.57 -6.69 4.74
N LYS A 30 -1.38 -6.12 4.59
CA LYS A 30 -0.20 -6.54 5.34
C LYS A 30 0.32 -5.49 6.30
N GLY A 31 -0.11 -4.25 6.15
CA GLY A 31 0.35 -3.20 7.04
C GLY A 31 0.46 -1.87 6.32
N TYR A 32 0.93 -0.87 7.04
CA TYR A 32 1.06 0.47 6.49
C TYR A 32 2.28 1.16 7.08
N GLY A 33 2.65 2.25 6.45
CA GLY A 33 3.73 3.09 6.93
C GLY A 33 3.59 4.50 6.41
N PHE A 34 4.52 5.36 6.80
CA PHE A 34 4.57 6.74 6.33
C PHE A 34 6.00 7.06 5.90
N TYR A 35 6.12 7.94 4.94
CA TYR A 35 7.43 8.45 4.54
C TYR A 35 7.31 9.91 4.14
N ASN A 36 8.43 10.61 4.26
CA ASN A 36 8.50 12.02 3.93
C ASN A 36 8.92 12.18 2.47
N LEU A 37 8.28 13.11 1.78
CA LEU A 37 8.57 13.37 0.37
C LEU A 37 9.99 13.85 0.11
N ASN A 38 10.68 14.34 1.14
CA ASN A 38 12.06 14.75 0.99
C ASN A 38 13.01 13.58 0.76
N TYR A 39 12.57 12.38 1.08
CA TYR A 39 13.33 11.17 0.79
C TYR A 39 12.89 10.68 -0.58
N GLN A 40 13.81 10.66 -1.53
CA GLN A 40 13.48 10.18 -2.87
C GLN A 40 13.47 8.67 -2.87
N ILE A 41 12.32 8.11 -2.59
CA ILE A 41 12.14 6.67 -2.59
C ILE A 41 11.52 6.29 -3.93
N ASN A 42 12.34 5.71 -4.79
CA ASN A 42 11.89 5.32 -6.13
C ASN A 42 11.73 3.81 -6.27
N ASN A 43 12.17 3.06 -5.27
CA ASN A 43 12.20 1.61 -5.34
C ASN A 43 11.09 1.04 -4.47
N PRO A 44 10.16 0.26 -5.05
CA PRO A 44 9.08 -0.36 -4.27
C PRO A 44 9.57 -1.22 -3.12
N GLU A 45 10.75 -1.85 -3.24
CA GLU A 45 11.28 -2.66 -2.16
C GLU A 45 11.61 -1.81 -0.94
N ILE A 46 12.10 -0.58 -1.17
CA ILE A 46 12.36 0.33 -0.07
C ILE A 46 11.05 0.74 0.59
N LEU A 47 10.02 1.01 -0.20
CA LEU A 47 8.70 1.33 0.35
C LEU A 47 8.15 0.18 1.17
N LYS A 48 8.33 -1.05 0.70
CA LYS A 48 7.89 -2.21 1.47
C LYS A 48 8.61 -2.30 2.81
N SER A 49 9.88 -1.90 2.86
CA SER A 49 10.68 -2.03 4.07
C SER A 49 10.22 -1.10 5.20
N ILE A 50 9.52 -0.02 4.88
CA ILE A 50 9.04 0.90 5.91
C ILE A 50 7.66 0.53 6.43
N ILE A 51 7.04 -0.49 5.87
CA ILE A 51 5.72 -0.94 6.29
C ILE A 51 5.82 -1.62 7.65
N ASN A 52 4.95 -1.23 8.56
CA ASN A 52 4.81 -1.92 9.84
C ASN A 52 3.88 -3.09 9.63
N PRO A 53 4.37 -4.33 9.77
CA PRO A 53 3.52 -5.49 9.53
C PRO A 53 2.35 -5.50 10.50
N MET A 54 1.18 -5.77 9.97
CA MET A 54 -0.01 -5.90 10.77
C MET A 54 -0.82 -7.07 10.24
N GLN A 55 -1.43 -7.79 11.16
CA GLN A 55 -2.29 -8.89 10.76
C GLN A 55 -3.64 -8.31 10.37
N GLY A 56 -4.00 -8.49 9.11
CA GLY A 56 -5.28 -8.02 8.61
C GLY A 56 -6.38 -9.01 8.93
N SER A 57 -7.54 -8.50 9.30
CA SER A 57 -8.74 -9.29 9.44
C SER A 57 -9.57 -9.14 8.17
N ARG A 58 -10.58 -10.00 8.03
CA ARG A 58 -11.51 -9.88 6.92
C ARG A 58 -12.20 -8.52 6.91
N ASP A 59 -12.53 -8.02 8.09
CA ASP A 59 -13.19 -6.72 8.19
C ASP A 59 -12.29 -5.60 7.72
N VAL A 60 -11.01 -5.64 8.09
CA VAL A 60 -10.06 -4.64 7.64
C VAL A 60 -9.92 -4.67 6.12
N GLN A 61 -9.88 -5.86 5.53
CA GLN A 61 -9.80 -5.98 4.08
C GLN A 61 -11.03 -5.39 3.39
N HIS A 62 -12.20 -5.64 3.95
CA HIS A 62 -13.43 -5.04 3.42
C HIS A 62 -13.38 -3.53 3.48
N ILE A 63 -12.91 -2.98 4.58
CA ILE A 63 -12.78 -1.53 4.74
C ILE A 63 -11.85 -0.97 3.70
N ILE A 64 -10.71 -1.60 3.47
CA ILE A 64 -9.73 -1.14 2.49
C ILE A 64 -10.31 -1.22 1.08
N GLN A 65 -10.98 -2.29 0.73
CA GLN A 65 -11.59 -2.41 -0.59
C GLN A 65 -12.65 -1.34 -0.81
N ASN A 66 -13.46 -1.06 0.22
CA ASN A 66 -14.44 0.01 0.12
C ASN A 66 -13.77 1.38 -0.02
N TYR A 67 -12.69 1.59 0.70
CA TYR A 67 -11.94 2.83 0.61
C TYR A 67 -11.41 3.03 -0.81
N LEU A 68 -10.81 2.00 -1.39
CA LEU A 68 -10.28 2.08 -2.75
C LEU A 68 -11.37 2.37 -3.78
N ARG A 69 -12.57 1.88 -3.55
CA ARG A 69 -13.68 2.12 -4.46
C ARG A 69 -14.20 3.55 -4.38
N ARG A 70 -14.21 4.11 -3.18
CA ARG A 70 -14.83 5.42 -2.93
C ARG A 70 -13.86 6.56 -3.07
N ASN A 71 -12.61 6.34 -2.74
CA ASN A 71 -11.63 7.40 -2.65
C ASN A 71 -10.62 7.30 -3.76
N LYS A 72 -10.23 8.45 -4.26
CA LYS A 72 -9.21 8.53 -5.28
C LYS A 72 -7.87 8.64 -4.59
N VAL A 73 -7.12 7.57 -4.59
CA VAL A 73 -5.78 7.58 -4.01
C VAL A 73 -4.81 8.27 -4.96
N LEU A 74 -3.67 8.70 -4.44
CA LEU A 74 -2.69 9.41 -5.25
C LEU A 74 -2.01 8.49 -6.25
N LYS A 75 -1.67 7.27 -5.84
CA LYS A 75 -0.93 6.36 -6.71
C LYS A 75 -1.09 4.93 -6.25
N ILE A 76 -1.14 4.03 -7.21
CA ILE A 76 -1.09 2.59 -6.93
C ILE A 76 0.12 2.05 -7.67
N VAL A 77 1.00 1.38 -6.94
CA VAL A 77 2.18 0.72 -7.50
C VAL A 77 1.91 -0.78 -7.50
N ASN A 78 1.80 -1.35 -8.68
CA ASN A 78 1.64 -2.79 -8.81
C ASN A 78 2.99 -3.46 -8.61
N LEU A 79 3.01 -4.41 -7.68
CA LEU A 79 4.23 -5.14 -7.37
C LEU A 79 4.35 -6.41 -8.19
N SER A 80 3.48 -6.67 -9.08
CA SER A 80 3.33 -7.88 -9.86
C SER A 80 4.26 -9.00 -9.43
N ALA A 81 3.75 -10.05 -9.38
CA ALA A 81 4.56 -11.19 -9.01
C ALA A 81 5.84 -11.22 -9.81
N ASN A 82 6.07 -11.04 -10.10
CA ASN A 82 6.95 -11.31 -10.59
C ASN A 82 7.62 -12.12 -10.92
N THR A 83 7.33 -12.37 -10.98
CA THR A 83 7.66 -12.96 -11.16
C THR A 83 8.33 -13.54 -11.76
N VAL A 84 8.64 -13.86 -11.78
CA VAL A 84 9.20 -14.38 -12.22
C VAL A 84 9.61 -14.84 -12.80
N ASN A 85 9.82 -15.02 -12.91
CA ASN A 85 10.23 -15.49 -13.40
C ASN A 85 10.70 -15.90 -13.72
#